data_383facfad57a0f0741b17ead2bbd1cd2
#
_entry.id   383facfad57a0f0741b17ead2bbd1cd2
#
_cell.length_a   1.000
_cell.length_b   1.000
_cell.length_c   1.000
_cell.angle_alpha   90.00
_cell.angle_beta   90.00
_cell.angle_gamma   90.00
#
_symmetry.space_group_name_H-M   'P 1'
#
loop_
_entity.id
_entity.type
_entity.pdbx_description
1 polymer ?
#
loop_
_entity_poly.entity_id
_entity_poly.type
_entity_poly.pdbx_seq_one_letter_code
_entity_poly.pdbx_strand_id
1 'polypeptide(L)'
;MKYQFVLAAALLLSACNRDKTTEVGTEGMNAAAAAASDATASPVVDNPNVVSENEAPNPNAPVMKFAESEFDFGDIKPNSTVRHTFTFTNVGKSPLLIEDAVASCGCTTPSWTKEPVAPGAKGTMEVQFDSRGKQGIVSKQVAVRANTQPSTTTILIKGNVLTAGDKKPL
;
A
#
# COMPACT_ATOMS: atom_id res chain seq x y z
N MET A 1 46.69 1.80 13.73
CA MET A 1 47.39 1.20 12.57
C MET A 1 46.71 1.72 11.31
N LYS A 2 47.51 2.45 10.53
CA LYS A 2 47.15 3.10 9.27
C LYS A 2 47.09 2.06 8.15
N TYR A 3 46.06 2.07 7.32
CA TYR A 3 46.17 1.60 5.94
C TYR A 3 45.42 2.58 5.02
N GLN A 4 46.23 3.42 4.36
CA GLN A 4 45.91 4.08 3.10
C GLN A 4 46.26 3.08 1.98
N PHE A 5 45.51 3.04 0.93
CA PHE A 5 45.91 2.73 -0.47
C PHE A 5 44.67 3.02 -1.34
N VAL A 6 44.74 4.02 -2.10
CA VAL A 6 45.33 4.39 -3.41
C VAL A 6 44.34 4.16 -4.57
N LEU A 7 44.15 5.28 -5.24
CA LEU A 7 43.42 5.56 -6.50
C LEU A 7 43.62 4.50 -7.61
N ALA A 8 42.57 4.30 -8.41
CA ALA A 8 42.74 4.16 -9.85
C ALA A 8 41.50 4.71 -10.58
N ALA A 9 41.73 5.78 -11.30
CA ALA A 9 40.82 6.37 -12.29
C ALA A 9 40.89 5.56 -13.59
N ALA A 10 39.76 5.31 -14.22
CA ALA A 10 39.71 4.97 -15.63
C ALA A 10 38.50 5.66 -16.28
N LEU A 11 38.80 6.73 -16.99
CA LEU A 11 37.94 7.31 -18.00
C LEU A 11 37.92 6.41 -19.24
N LEU A 12 36.75 6.10 -19.76
CA LEU A 12 36.59 5.80 -21.18
C LEU A 12 35.35 6.50 -21.71
N LEU A 13 35.65 7.52 -22.54
CA LEU A 13 34.71 8.13 -23.49
C LEU A 13 34.52 7.18 -24.67
N SER A 14 33.30 7.04 -25.17
CA SER A 14 33.01 6.80 -26.57
C SER A 14 31.52 7.00 -26.79
N ALA A 15 31.10 8.06 -27.34
CA ALA A 15 31.01 8.45 -28.75
C ALA A 15 29.63 8.12 -29.35
N CYS A 16 29.01 9.20 -29.78
CA CYS A 16 27.82 9.39 -30.59
C CYS A 16 27.62 8.35 -31.71
N ASN A 17 26.37 7.98 -31.98
CA ASN A 17 25.95 7.91 -33.36
C ASN A 17 24.53 8.49 -33.55
N ARG A 18 24.49 9.57 -34.32
CA ARG A 18 23.31 10.12 -34.99
C ARG A 18 23.21 9.43 -36.31
N ASP A 19 22.05 8.95 -36.65
CA ASP A 19 21.68 8.89 -38.08
C ASP A 19 20.25 9.39 -38.27
N LYS A 20 20.23 10.47 -39.03
CA LYS A 20 19.09 11.04 -39.72
C LYS A 20 18.85 10.21 -40.98
N THR A 21 17.63 9.92 -41.31
CA THR A 21 17.20 10.03 -42.73
C THR A 21 15.69 10.29 -42.81
N THR A 22 15.40 11.38 -43.42
CA THR A 22 14.19 11.94 -44.01
C THR A 22 13.87 11.18 -45.30
N GLU A 23 12.56 10.98 -45.62
CA GLU A 23 11.90 11.24 -46.92
C GLU A 23 10.47 10.65 -46.86
N VAL A 24 9.45 11.41 -46.91
CA VAL A 24 8.62 12.05 -47.93
C VAL A 24 8.33 11.13 -49.15
N GLY A 25 7.08 10.77 -49.29
CA GLY A 25 6.51 10.14 -50.45
C GLY A 25 4.98 10.14 -50.39
N THR A 26 4.43 11.04 -51.19
CA THR A 26 3.01 11.37 -51.44
C THR A 26 2.28 10.30 -52.24
N GLU A 27 0.95 10.34 -52.11
CA GLU A 27 -0.13 10.03 -53.08
C GLU A 27 -0.59 8.59 -53.29
N GLY A 28 -1.91 8.47 -53.13
CA GLY A 28 -2.69 7.34 -53.62
C GLY A 28 -4.08 7.27 -53.01
N MET A 29 -5.01 8.15 -53.47
CA MET A 29 -6.46 7.98 -53.28
C MET A 29 -6.92 6.67 -53.86
N ASN A 30 -7.74 5.91 -53.14
CA ASN A 30 -8.99 5.39 -53.71
C ASN A 30 -9.96 4.91 -52.64
N ALA A 31 -11.20 5.25 -52.88
CA ALA A 31 -12.40 4.97 -52.12
C ALA A 31 -12.81 3.51 -52.21
N ALA A 32 -13.47 3.05 -51.22
CA ALA A 32 -14.80 2.42 -51.19
C ALA A 32 -14.96 1.34 -50.10
N ALA A 33 -15.90 1.63 -49.21
CA ALA A 33 -16.93 0.72 -48.69
C ALA A 33 -16.49 -0.64 -48.10
N ALA A 34 -16.82 -0.80 -46.86
CA ALA A 34 -17.79 -1.72 -46.32
C ALA A 34 -17.47 -2.10 -44.84
N ALA A 35 -18.46 -2.01 -44.07
CA ALA A 35 -18.58 -2.38 -42.67
C ALA A 35 -17.93 -3.72 -42.30
N ALA A 36 -17.11 -3.69 -41.25
CA ALA A 36 -16.98 -4.78 -40.33
C ALA A 36 -16.61 -4.19 -38.95
N SER A 37 -17.55 -4.23 -38.05
CA SER A 37 -17.35 -4.05 -36.63
C SER A 37 -16.45 -5.13 -36.10
N ASP A 38 -15.16 -4.83 -36.00
CA ASP A 38 -14.23 -5.69 -35.28
C ASP A 38 -14.08 -5.10 -33.86
N ALA A 39 -14.72 -5.80 -32.95
CA ALA A 39 -14.53 -5.58 -31.52
C ALA A 39 -13.08 -5.94 -31.18
N THR A 40 -12.24 -4.92 -31.14
CA THR A 40 -10.87 -5.04 -30.66
C THR A 40 -10.95 -5.38 -29.17
N ALA A 41 -10.98 -6.67 -28.87
CA ALA A 41 -10.74 -7.20 -27.55
C ALA A 41 -9.31 -6.78 -27.17
N SER A 42 -9.20 -5.80 -26.29
CA SER A 42 -7.94 -5.48 -25.64
C SER A 42 -7.42 -6.77 -24.99
N PRO A 43 -6.13 -7.11 -25.15
CA PRO A 43 -5.59 -8.26 -24.44
C PRO A 43 -5.73 -8.01 -22.94
N VAL A 44 -6.58 -8.80 -22.30
CA VAL A 44 -6.63 -8.87 -20.83
C VAL A 44 -5.26 -9.39 -20.42
N VAL A 45 -4.44 -8.49 -19.90
CA VAL A 45 -3.20 -8.89 -19.24
C VAL A 45 -3.63 -9.60 -17.96
N ASP A 46 -3.64 -10.91 -18.04
CA ASP A 46 -3.90 -11.78 -16.90
C ASP A 46 -2.73 -11.60 -15.92
N ASN A 47 -2.86 -10.65 -15.02
CA ASN A 47 -1.93 -10.48 -13.92
C ASN A 47 -2.43 -11.35 -12.77
N PRO A 48 -1.80 -12.51 -12.48
CA PRO A 48 -2.27 -13.42 -11.45
C PRO A 48 -2.27 -12.83 -10.03
N ASN A 49 -1.81 -11.59 -9.89
CA ASN A 49 -1.76 -10.88 -8.60
C ASN A 49 -2.87 -9.83 -8.43
N VAL A 50 -3.73 -9.62 -9.43
CA VAL A 50 -4.90 -8.76 -9.28
C VAL A 50 -6.07 -9.64 -8.85
N VAL A 51 -6.33 -9.71 -7.55
CA VAL A 51 -7.55 -10.33 -7.03
C VAL A 51 -8.71 -9.44 -7.45
N SER A 52 -9.45 -9.88 -8.46
CA SER A 52 -10.67 -9.22 -8.91
C SER A 52 -11.71 -9.30 -7.80
N GLU A 53 -12.29 -8.18 -7.38
CA GLU A 53 -13.33 -8.14 -6.34
C GLU A 53 -14.60 -8.93 -6.68
N ASN A 54 -14.63 -9.52 -7.88
CA ASN A 54 -15.75 -10.28 -8.44
C ASN A 54 -15.47 -11.80 -8.54
N GLU A 55 -14.39 -12.27 -7.91
CA GLU A 55 -14.06 -13.69 -7.90
C GLU A 55 -14.93 -14.45 -6.92
N ALA A 56 -15.41 -15.63 -7.33
CA ALA A 56 -16.22 -16.50 -6.46
C ALA A 56 -15.49 -16.80 -5.14
N PRO A 57 -16.19 -16.88 -3.99
CA PRO A 57 -15.56 -17.11 -2.70
C PRO A 57 -14.67 -18.34 -2.72
N ASN A 58 -13.38 -18.17 -2.47
CA ASN A 58 -12.43 -19.28 -2.39
C ASN A 58 -12.46 -19.89 -0.98
N PRO A 59 -12.97 -21.11 -0.80
CA PRO A 59 -13.09 -21.75 0.52
C PRO A 59 -11.73 -22.06 1.17
N ASN A 60 -10.65 -21.93 0.43
CA ASN A 60 -9.28 -22.12 0.90
C ASN A 60 -8.50 -20.80 1.07
N ALA A 61 -9.14 -19.65 0.84
CA ALA A 61 -8.51 -18.35 1.00
C ALA A 61 -8.00 -18.13 2.43
N PRO A 62 -6.94 -17.34 2.61
CA PRO A 62 -6.57 -16.85 3.92
C PRO A 62 -7.65 -15.88 4.43
N VAL A 63 -7.83 -15.83 5.74
CA VAL A 63 -8.81 -14.96 6.39
C VAL A 63 -8.13 -14.22 7.53
N MET A 64 -8.08 -12.90 7.45
CA MET A 64 -7.51 -12.05 8.49
C MET A 64 -8.57 -11.68 9.51
N LYS A 65 -8.37 -12.11 10.76
CA LYS A 65 -9.24 -11.74 11.88
C LYS A 65 -8.43 -10.95 12.91
N PHE A 66 -8.70 -9.67 13.02
CA PHE A 66 -8.14 -8.85 14.08
C PHE A 66 -8.78 -9.18 15.43
N ALA A 67 -7.99 -9.17 16.50
CA ALA A 67 -8.48 -9.31 17.87
C ALA A 67 -9.35 -8.10 18.29
N GLU A 68 -8.94 -6.91 17.79
CA GLU A 68 -9.68 -5.66 17.87
C GLU A 68 -9.50 -4.90 16.56
N SER A 69 -10.52 -4.29 16.03
CA SER A 69 -10.47 -3.48 14.80
C SER A 69 -10.45 -1.98 15.10
N GLU A 70 -10.56 -1.60 16.36
CA GLU A 70 -10.60 -0.22 16.79
C GLU A 70 -9.80 -0.06 18.09
N PHE A 71 -9.03 1.03 18.17
CA PHE A 71 -8.29 1.42 19.37
C PHE A 71 -8.59 2.88 19.72
N ASP A 72 -9.02 3.11 20.94
CA ASP A 72 -9.24 4.45 21.50
C ASP A 72 -8.07 4.81 22.42
N PHE A 73 -7.28 5.80 22.04
CA PHE A 73 -6.14 6.26 22.82
C PHE A 73 -6.54 7.31 23.90
N GLY A 74 -7.85 7.65 23.99
CA GLY A 74 -8.34 8.62 24.97
C GLY A 74 -7.79 10.03 24.76
N ASP A 75 -7.59 10.76 25.84
CA ASP A 75 -7.06 12.13 25.84
C ASP A 75 -5.53 12.14 25.83
N ILE A 76 -4.94 12.79 24.83
CA ILE A 76 -3.50 12.97 24.71
C ILE A 76 -3.12 14.45 24.61
N LYS A 77 -1.90 14.78 25.03
CA LYS A 77 -1.35 16.13 24.89
C LYS A 77 -1.04 16.44 23.42
N PRO A 78 -1.08 17.73 23.00
CA PRO A 78 -0.55 18.13 21.71
C PRO A 78 0.92 17.71 21.54
N ASN A 79 1.34 17.49 20.31
CA ASN A 79 2.69 17.07 19.94
C ASN A 79 3.15 15.73 20.59
N SER A 80 2.20 14.86 20.87
CA SER A 80 2.46 13.51 21.38
C SER A 80 2.42 12.50 20.25
N THR A 81 3.12 11.39 20.42
CA THR A 81 3.05 10.22 19.54
C THR A 81 2.42 9.06 20.29
N VAL A 82 1.39 8.48 19.70
CA VAL A 82 0.74 7.26 20.19
C VAL A 82 1.15 6.10 19.30
N ARG A 83 1.43 4.95 19.91
CA ARG A 83 1.66 3.67 19.22
C ARG A 83 0.74 2.63 19.77
N HIS A 84 0.16 1.85 18.87
CA HIS A 84 -0.68 0.72 19.24
C HIS A 84 -0.41 -0.46 18.33
N THR A 85 -0.38 -1.66 18.89
CA THR A 85 -0.15 -2.89 18.14
C THR A 85 -1.42 -3.71 18.08
N PHE A 86 -2.04 -3.72 16.92
CA PHE A 86 -3.13 -4.64 16.60
C PHE A 86 -2.57 -6.03 16.34
N THR A 87 -3.20 -7.03 16.95
CA THR A 87 -2.89 -8.44 16.66
C THR A 87 -3.98 -9.03 15.79
N PHE A 88 -3.60 -9.77 14.76
CA PHE A 88 -4.52 -10.53 13.94
C PHE A 88 -4.15 -12.01 13.91
N THR A 89 -5.11 -12.85 13.59
CA THR A 89 -4.93 -14.29 13.39
C THR A 89 -5.37 -14.65 11.99
N ASN A 90 -4.59 -15.47 11.30
CA ASN A 90 -5.05 -16.10 10.06
C ASN A 90 -5.99 -17.27 10.41
N VAL A 91 -7.28 -17.05 10.29
CA VAL A 91 -8.29 -18.10 10.53
C VAL A 91 -8.71 -18.84 9.24
N GLY A 92 -8.05 -18.54 8.12
CA GLY A 92 -8.23 -19.23 6.84
C GLY A 92 -7.39 -20.49 6.72
N LYS A 93 -7.32 -21.02 5.50
CA LYS A 93 -6.65 -22.30 5.21
C LYS A 93 -5.34 -22.15 4.44
N SER A 94 -5.07 -20.98 3.88
CA SER A 94 -3.82 -20.66 3.15
C SER A 94 -3.00 -19.62 3.88
N PRO A 95 -1.70 -19.51 3.61
CA PRO A 95 -0.85 -18.48 4.19
C PRO A 95 -1.37 -17.07 3.85
N LEU A 96 -1.45 -16.20 4.86
CA LEU A 96 -1.88 -14.82 4.75
C LEU A 96 -0.68 -13.90 4.56
N LEU A 97 -0.70 -13.09 3.53
CA LEU A 97 0.32 -12.08 3.25
C LEU A 97 -0.34 -10.70 3.19
N ILE A 98 0.15 -9.77 4.02
CA ILE A 98 -0.22 -8.36 3.91
C ILE A 98 0.66 -7.72 2.85
N GLU A 99 0.03 -7.19 1.81
CA GLU A 99 0.68 -6.54 0.68
C GLU A 99 0.98 -5.08 0.96
N ASP A 100 -0.02 -4.39 1.56
CA ASP A 100 0.05 -2.95 1.80
C ASP A 100 -0.83 -2.53 2.98
N ALA A 101 -0.52 -1.38 3.57
CA ALA A 101 -1.35 -0.74 4.58
C ALA A 101 -1.27 0.78 4.43
N VAL A 102 -2.40 1.39 4.12
CA VAL A 102 -2.50 2.81 3.83
C VAL A 102 -3.35 3.52 4.89
N ALA A 103 -2.76 4.52 5.53
CA ALA A 103 -3.48 5.35 6.48
C ALA A 103 -4.19 6.52 5.78
N SER A 104 -5.31 6.96 6.35
CA SER A 104 -6.11 8.10 5.83
C SER A 104 -5.39 9.45 5.88
N CYS A 105 -4.23 9.56 6.53
CA CYS A 105 -3.39 10.76 6.56
C CYS A 105 -1.92 10.41 6.78
N GLY A 106 -1.01 11.29 6.37
CA GLY A 106 0.43 11.18 6.65
C GLY A 106 0.82 11.33 8.13
N CYS A 107 -0.14 11.61 9.00
CA CYS A 107 0.04 11.67 10.46
C CYS A 107 -0.06 10.27 11.13
N THR A 108 -0.36 9.25 10.35
CA THR A 108 -0.51 7.87 10.83
C THR A 108 0.36 6.97 9.95
N THR A 109 1.24 6.21 10.59
CA THR A 109 2.20 5.34 9.92
C THR A 109 1.98 3.90 10.37
N PRO A 110 1.50 3.00 9.49
CA PRO A 110 1.39 1.58 9.78
C PRO A 110 2.71 0.84 9.52
N SER A 111 2.95 -0.20 10.30
CA SER A 111 4.02 -1.17 10.12
C SER A 111 3.48 -2.55 10.49
N TRP A 112 3.85 -3.61 9.78
CA TRP A 112 3.23 -4.93 9.94
C TRP A 112 4.19 -6.07 9.69
N THR A 113 3.79 -7.29 10.12
CA THR A 113 4.48 -8.55 9.82
C THR A 113 4.56 -8.74 8.31
N LYS A 114 5.79 -8.81 7.76
CA LYS A 114 6.04 -8.92 6.30
C LYS A 114 6.05 -10.37 5.82
N GLU A 115 6.32 -11.30 6.70
CA GLU A 115 6.36 -12.73 6.39
C GLU A 115 4.94 -13.27 6.26
N PRO A 116 4.73 -14.30 5.40
CA PRO A 116 3.45 -14.98 5.31
C PRO A 116 3.05 -15.62 6.65
N VAL A 117 1.84 -15.32 7.11
CA VAL A 117 1.29 -15.85 8.37
C VAL A 117 0.56 -17.16 8.08
N ALA A 118 1.06 -18.26 8.60
CA ALA A 118 0.47 -19.58 8.40
C ALA A 118 -0.97 -19.66 8.97
N PRO A 119 -1.82 -20.61 8.50
CA PRO A 119 -3.11 -20.90 9.10
C PRO A 119 -3.02 -21.13 10.60
N GLY A 120 -3.87 -20.46 11.38
CA GLY A 120 -3.88 -20.47 12.84
C GLY A 120 -2.81 -19.62 13.53
N ALA A 121 -1.82 -19.12 12.81
CA ALA A 121 -0.78 -18.27 13.36
C ALA A 121 -1.25 -16.81 13.52
N LYS A 122 -0.51 -16.05 14.34
CA LYS A 122 -0.75 -14.64 14.61
C LYS A 122 0.27 -13.77 13.90
N GLY A 123 -0.18 -12.60 13.46
CA GLY A 123 0.66 -11.50 13.01
C GLY A 123 0.31 -10.21 13.77
N THR A 124 1.12 -9.20 13.56
CA THR A 124 0.97 -7.89 14.21
C THR A 124 0.96 -6.77 13.20
N MET A 125 0.25 -5.69 13.54
CA MET A 125 0.28 -4.42 12.85
C MET A 125 0.42 -3.30 13.89
N GLU A 126 1.57 -2.65 13.91
CA GLU A 126 1.77 -1.44 14.72
C GLU A 126 1.28 -0.23 13.94
N VAL A 127 0.51 0.62 14.59
CA VAL A 127 0.06 1.89 14.05
C VAL A 127 0.58 3.00 14.94
N GLN A 128 1.33 3.92 14.35
CA GLN A 128 1.84 5.10 15.03
C GLN A 128 1.06 6.32 14.56
N PHE A 129 0.53 7.10 15.50
CA PHE A 129 -0.15 8.38 15.26
C PHE A 129 0.64 9.53 15.87
N ASP A 130 0.88 10.56 15.07
CA ASP A 130 1.55 11.79 15.48
C ASP A 130 0.53 12.93 15.58
N SER A 131 0.37 13.48 16.79
CA SER A 131 -0.62 14.52 17.04
C SER A 131 -0.14 15.94 16.75
N ARG A 132 1.05 16.13 16.18
CA ARG A 132 1.56 17.47 15.80
C ARG A 132 0.59 18.16 14.85
N GLY A 133 0.22 19.41 15.19
CA GLY A 133 -0.74 20.20 14.42
C GLY A 133 -2.17 19.62 14.40
N LYS A 134 -2.51 18.74 15.35
CA LYS A 134 -3.86 18.19 15.53
C LYS A 134 -4.44 18.66 16.85
N GLN A 135 -5.77 18.84 16.89
CA GLN A 135 -6.53 19.26 18.07
C GLN A 135 -7.93 18.65 18.00
N GLY A 136 -8.53 18.42 19.18
CA GLY A 136 -9.87 17.88 19.31
C GLY A 136 -9.96 16.40 18.97
N ILE A 137 -11.18 15.95 18.67
CA ILE A 137 -11.48 14.56 18.36
C ILE A 137 -10.84 14.17 17.02
N VAL A 138 -10.09 13.09 17.03
CA VAL A 138 -9.45 12.50 15.85
C VAL A 138 -9.93 11.07 15.66
N SER A 139 -10.12 10.70 14.39
CA SER A 139 -10.44 9.35 13.96
C SER A 139 -9.66 9.08 12.67
N LYS A 140 -8.84 8.04 12.67
CA LYS A 140 -7.94 7.69 11.57
C LYS A 140 -8.11 6.24 11.20
N GLN A 141 -8.34 6.00 9.92
CA GLN A 141 -8.49 4.67 9.35
C GLN A 141 -7.17 4.22 8.72
N VAL A 142 -6.90 2.93 8.82
CA VAL A 142 -5.84 2.26 8.09
C VAL A 142 -6.49 1.13 7.28
N ALA A 143 -6.42 1.26 5.96
CA ALA A 143 -6.86 0.21 5.03
C ALA A 143 -5.70 -0.77 4.85
N VAL A 144 -5.92 -2.01 5.21
CA VAL A 144 -4.95 -3.12 5.14
C VAL A 144 -5.32 -3.99 3.97
N ARG A 145 -4.44 -4.07 2.98
CA ARG A 145 -4.62 -4.93 1.82
C ARG A 145 -3.81 -6.21 1.97
N ALA A 146 -4.46 -7.34 1.73
CA ALA A 146 -3.88 -8.66 1.85
C ALA A 146 -4.46 -9.60 0.78
N ASN A 147 -3.88 -10.78 0.63
CA ASN A 147 -4.38 -11.83 -0.27
C ASN A 147 -5.65 -12.54 0.27
N THR A 148 -6.49 -11.82 0.99
CA THR A 148 -7.76 -12.28 1.58
C THR A 148 -8.96 -11.97 0.68
N GLN A 149 -10.11 -12.50 1.02
CA GLN A 149 -11.40 -12.14 0.41
C GLN A 149 -12.38 -11.70 1.50
N PRO A 150 -12.79 -10.40 1.54
CA PRO A 150 -12.33 -9.30 0.67
C PRO A 150 -10.84 -8.98 0.86
N SER A 151 -10.22 -8.39 -0.15
CA SER A 151 -8.78 -8.08 -0.16
C SER A 151 -8.39 -6.95 0.80
N THR A 152 -9.37 -6.17 1.25
CA THR A 152 -9.13 -5.01 2.12
C THR A 152 -9.90 -5.13 3.43
N THR A 153 -9.18 -4.92 4.53
CA THR A 153 -9.74 -4.82 5.89
C THR A 153 -9.35 -3.47 6.48
N THR A 154 -10.26 -2.82 7.18
CA THR A 154 -10.00 -1.51 7.79
C THR A 154 -9.91 -1.63 9.30
N ILE A 155 -8.90 -1.00 9.89
CA ILE A 155 -8.78 -0.77 11.32
C ILE A 155 -8.84 0.71 11.62
N LEU A 156 -9.23 1.06 12.85
CA LEU A 156 -9.49 2.42 13.29
C LEU A 156 -8.68 2.75 14.55
N ILE A 157 -8.06 3.94 14.57
CA ILE A 157 -7.57 4.55 15.79
C ILE A 157 -8.33 5.86 16.04
N LYS A 158 -8.74 6.10 17.25
CA LYS A 158 -9.45 7.31 17.63
C LYS A 158 -9.03 7.82 19.00
N GLY A 159 -9.41 9.06 19.31
CA GLY A 159 -9.15 9.68 20.59
C GLY A 159 -9.28 11.19 20.51
N ASN A 160 -8.81 11.90 21.50
CA ASN A 160 -8.90 13.35 21.59
C ASN A 160 -7.51 13.96 21.85
N VAL A 161 -7.12 14.91 21.03
CA VAL A 161 -5.91 15.71 21.23
C VAL A 161 -6.30 16.99 21.96
N LEU A 162 -5.88 17.10 23.21
CA LEU A 162 -6.19 18.23 24.07
C LEU A 162 -5.65 19.53 23.47
N THR A 163 -6.35 20.64 23.71
CA THR A 163 -5.82 21.98 23.43
C THR A 163 -4.95 22.46 24.60
N ALA A 164 -4.12 23.47 24.35
CA ALA A 164 -3.24 24.03 25.41
C ALA A 164 -4.00 24.57 26.64
N GLY A 165 -5.31 24.73 26.56
CA GLY A 165 -6.18 25.21 27.64
C GLY A 165 -7.01 24.09 28.32
N ASP A 166 -7.01 22.88 27.79
CA ASP A 166 -7.80 21.79 28.35
C ASP A 166 -7.12 21.24 29.61
N LYS A 167 -7.78 21.39 30.75
CA LYS A 167 -7.37 20.71 31.96
C LYS A 167 -7.83 19.26 31.84
N LYS A 168 -6.92 18.32 32.04
CA LYS A 168 -7.28 16.89 32.18
C LYS A 168 -8.31 16.79 33.33
N PRO A 169 -9.47 16.13 33.11
CA PRO A 169 -10.33 15.77 34.22
C PRO A 169 -9.53 14.95 35.26
N LEU A 170 -9.66 15.32 36.54
CA LEU A 170 -9.04 14.61 37.68
C LEU A 170 -9.63 13.24 37.82
#